data_ce2b7356f8b12ea0aa3c6e4e3b99641b
#
_entry.id   ce2b7356f8b12ea0aa3c6e4e3b99641b
#
_cell.length_a   1.000
_cell.length_b   1.000
_cell.length_c   1.000
_cell.angle_alpha   90.00
_cell.angle_beta   90.00
_cell.angle_gamma   90.00
#
_symmetry.space_group_name_H-M   'P 1'
#
loop_
_entity.id
_entity.type
_entity.pdbx_description
1 polymer ?
#
loop_
_entity_poly.entity_id
_entity_poly.type
_entity_poly.pdbx_seq_one_letter_code
_entity_poly.pdbx_strand_id
1 'polypeptide(L)'
;IIDISHNIPAFNILTGAYSLKNTYESFPKGTIHIIRVFEQGIIKEGLLIAYHKGYYFLAPNNGVLPLALNNEFDWIRSVDFEKLDLYAADDIYVEVLRSIFENRLDEISDPTLDYIKNSKWAVIKEEKMVQGKVVIVDNFGNLITNIRLDDIAEYLRKFETISISHKNKEIINTLVENYNDVVQGETMCRVNDLGFLE
;
A
#
# COMPACT_ATOMS: atom_id res chain seq x y z
N ILE A 1 -19.64 -3.93 8.42
CA ILE A 1 -18.72 -2.92 7.88
C ILE A 1 -17.74 -2.56 9.00
N ILE A 2 -16.45 -2.53 8.69
CA ILE A 2 -15.38 -2.18 9.60
C ILE A 2 -14.51 -1.13 8.91
N ASP A 3 -14.28 0.00 9.57
CA ASP A 3 -13.39 1.05 9.09
C ASP A 3 -11.96 0.74 9.52
N ILE A 4 -11.04 0.64 8.56
CA ILE A 4 -9.61 0.44 8.83
C ILE A 4 -8.98 1.77 9.21
N SER A 5 -9.20 2.81 8.42
CA SER A 5 -8.70 4.16 8.69
C SER A 5 -9.40 5.22 7.84
N HIS A 6 -9.74 6.33 8.46
CA HIS A 6 -10.11 7.60 7.80
C HIS A 6 -8.99 8.65 7.86
N ASN A 7 -7.83 8.31 8.45
CA ASN A 7 -6.71 9.23 8.67
C ASN A 7 -5.63 9.12 7.59
N ILE A 8 -5.95 8.56 6.43
CA ILE A 8 -5.01 8.57 5.29
C ILE A 8 -4.91 10.01 4.76
N PRO A 9 -3.72 10.61 4.72
CA PRO A 9 -3.57 11.96 4.16
C PRO A 9 -4.07 12.00 2.71
N ALA A 10 -4.74 13.10 2.34
CA ALA A 10 -5.27 13.26 0.99
C ALA A 10 -4.16 13.03 -0.06
N PHE A 11 -4.49 12.32 -1.13
CA PHE A 11 -3.59 11.97 -2.24
C PHE A 11 -2.40 11.06 -1.88
N ASN A 12 -2.31 10.56 -0.65
CA ASN A 12 -1.19 9.73 -0.23
C ASN A 12 -1.45 8.24 -0.49
N ILE A 13 -1.16 7.81 -1.72
CA ILE A 13 -1.31 6.42 -2.17
C ILE A 13 -0.38 5.48 -1.38
N LEU A 14 0.83 5.92 -1.02
CA LEU A 14 1.79 5.11 -0.26
C LEU A 14 1.24 4.72 1.11
N THR A 15 0.70 5.68 1.86
CA THR A 15 0.07 5.41 3.16
C THR A 15 -1.13 4.48 3.02
N GLY A 16 -1.97 4.71 2.00
CA GLY A 16 -3.13 3.86 1.71
C GLY A 16 -2.72 2.41 1.39
N ALA A 17 -1.73 2.24 0.52
CA ALA A 17 -1.21 0.93 0.15
C ALA A 17 -0.54 0.22 1.33
N TYR A 18 0.22 0.93 2.16
CA TYR A 18 0.82 0.38 3.38
C TYR A 18 -0.26 -0.08 4.36
N SER A 19 -1.27 0.75 4.62
CA SER A 19 -2.37 0.40 5.53
C SER A 19 -3.12 -0.84 5.06
N LEU A 20 -3.45 -0.91 3.76
CA LEU A 20 -4.09 -2.09 3.18
C LEU A 20 -3.22 -3.34 3.33
N LYS A 21 -1.96 -3.26 2.91
CA LYS A 21 -1.00 -4.37 2.95
C LYS A 21 -0.85 -4.95 4.37
N ASN A 22 -0.87 -4.09 5.38
CA ASN A 22 -0.70 -4.47 6.77
C ASN A 22 -1.95 -5.09 7.41
N THR A 23 -3.12 -4.96 6.78
CA THR A 23 -4.38 -5.31 7.44
C THR A 23 -5.20 -6.35 6.71
N TYR A 24 -5.13 -6.44 5.37
CA TYR A 24 -6.11 -7.23 4.61
C TYR A 24 -6.11 -8.72 4.98
N GLU A 25 -4.95 -9.32 5.25
CA GLU A 25 -4.85 -10.73 5.63
C GLU A 25 -5.36 -11.04 7.04
N SER A 26 -5.60 -10.02 7.88
CA SER A 26 -6.18 -10.17 9.22
C SER A 26 -7.70 -10.38 9.19
N PHE A 27 -8.33 -10.21 8.03
CA PHE A 27 -9.77 -10.41 7.85
C PHE A 27 -10.07 -11.83 7.32
N PRO A 28 -11.30 -12.33 7.52
CA PRO A 28 -11.73 -13.61 6.92
C PRO A 28 -11.67 -13.57 5.39
N LYS A 29 -11.39 -14.73 4.77
CA LYS A 29 -11.51 -14.87 3.32
C LYS A 29 -12.93 -14.53 2.84
N GLY A 30 -13.03 -13.96 1.63
CA GLY A 30 -14.27 -13.42 1.11
C GLY A 30 -14.53 -11.97 1.52
N THR A 31 -13.72 -11.38 2.39
CA THR A 31 -13.84 -9.94 2.72
C THR A 31 -13.60 -9.09 1.48
N ILE A 32 -14.41 -8.04 1.35
CA ILE A 32 -14.26 -7.03 0.31
C ILE A 32 -13.61 -5.80 0.95
N HIS A 33 -12.42 -5.45 0.49
CA HIS A 33 -11.68 -4.26 0.91
C HIS A 33 -11.96 -3.12 -0.06
N ILE A 34 -12.49 -2.01 0.46
CA ILE A 34 -12.78 -0.80 -0.33
C ILE A 34 -11.74 0.25 0.02
N ILE A 35 -11.03 0.74 -0.99
CA ILE A 35 -9.98 1.73 -0.86
C ILE A 35 -10.39 3.00 -1.61
N ARG A 36 -10.65 4.08 -0.87
CA ARG A 36 -11.09 5.37 -1.41
C ARG A 36 -10.02 6.45 -1.22
N VAL A 37 -8.79 6.11 -1.51
CA VAL A 37 -7.65 7.03 -1.43
C VAL A 37 -7.41 7.67 -2.79
N PHE A 38 -7.38 9.01 -2.86
CA PHE A 38 -7.22 9.76 -4.10
C PHE A 38 -8.26 9.38 -5.18
N GLU A 39 -9.52 9.61 -4.84
CA GLU A 39 -10.66 9.23 -5.66
C GLU A 39 -11.07 10.30 -6.70
N GLN A 40 -10.32 11.41 -6.82
CA GLN A 40 -10.64 12.46 -7.78
C GLN A 40 -10.55 11.93 -9.21
N GLY A 41 -11.71 11.89 -9.88
CA GLY A 41 -11.76 11.46 -11.27
C GLY A 41 -11.97 9.95 -11.47
N ILE A 42 -12.60 9.24 -10.52
CA ILE A 42 -12.90 7.81 -10.64
C ILE A 42 -13.53 7.44 -12.00
N ILE A 43 -14.41 8.29 -12.51
CA ILE A 43 -15.06 8.12 -13.82
C ILE A 43 -14.04 8.26 -14.96
N LYS A 44 -13.03 9.12 -14.78
CA LYS A 44 -11.99 9.37 -15.79
C LYS A 44 -10.85 8.37 -15.71
N GLU A 45 -10.43 8.04 -14.50
CA GLU A 45 -9.26 7.17 -14.24
C GLU A 45 -9.64 5.69 -14.15
N GLY A 46 -10.92 5.41 -13.89
CA GLY A 46 -11.44 4.05 -13.76
C GLY A 46 -11.48 3.54 -12.33
N LEU A 47 -12.29 2.51 -12.12
CA LEU A 47 -12.43 1.75 -10.89
C LEU A 47 -12.02 0.30 -11.16
N LEU A 48 -11.15 -0.23 -10.34
CA LEU A 48 -10.66 -1.59 -10.44
C LEU A 48 -11.32 -2.48 -9.40
N ILE A 49 -11.64 -3.69 -9.83
CA ILE A 49 -12.00 -4.82 -8.97
C ILE A 49 -10.89 -5.84 -9.10
N ALA A 50 -10.27 -6.23 -8.01
CA ALA A 50 -9.25 -7.26 -8.00
C ALA A 50 -9.61 -8.39 -7.03
N TYR A 51 -9.13 -9.59 -7.32
CA TYR A 51 -9.18 -10.72 -6.43
C TYR A 51 -7.77 -11.25 -6.20
N HIS A 52 -7.41 -11.45 -4.94
CA HIS A 52 -6.10 -11.94 -4.58
C HIS A 52 -6.18 -12.75 -3.28
N LYS A 53 -5.64 -13.96 -3.29
CA LYS A 53 -5.57 -14.84 -2.12
C LYS A 53 -6.89 -15.01 -1.35
N GLY A 54 -8.03 -14.98 -2.05
CA GLY A 54 -9.34 -15.15 -1.43
C GLY A 54 -10.00 -13.88 -0.93
N TYR A 55 -9.48 -12.69 -1.26
CA TYR A 55 -10.03 -11.39 -0.91
C TYR A 55 -10.43 -10.61 -2.16
N TYR A 56 -11.46 -9.79 -2.04
CA TYR A 56 -11.84 -8.82 -3.06
C TYR A 56 -11.29 -7.45 -2.69
N PHE A 57 -10.89 -6.70 -3.70
CA PHE A 57 -10.39 -5.33 -3.54
C PHE A 57 -11.08 -4.44 -4.56
N LEU A 58 -11.56 -3.29 -4.09
CA LEU A 58 -12.22 -2.28 -4.90
C LEU A 58 -11.53 -0.95 -4.69
N ALA A 59 -10.92 -0.39 -5.73
CA ALA A 59 -10.14 0.84 -5.62
C ALA A 59 -10.07 1.62 -6.94
N PRO A 60 -9.87 2.94 -6.90
CA PRO A 60 -9.54 3.72 -8.09
C PRO A 60 -8.31 3.17 -8.81
N ASN A 61 -8.27 3.33 -10.14
CA ASN A 61 -7.10 2.97 -10.95
C ASN A 61 -5.99 4.03 -10.82
N ASN A 62 -5.43 4.16 -9.63
CA ASN A 62 -4.38 5.15 -9.29
C ASN A 62 -3.08 4.51 -8.80
N GLY A 63 -2.96 3.19 -8.90
CA GLY A 63 -1.77 2.45 -8.49
C GLY A 63 -1.75 1.96 -7.05
N VAL A 64 -2.78 2.24 -6.23
CA VAL A 64 -2.83 1.79 -4.83
C VAL A 64 -2.87 0.26 -4.71
N LEU A 65 -3.66 -0.43 -5.52
CA LEU A 65 -3.74 -1.91 -5.50
C LEU A 65 -2.44 -2.58 -5.93
N PRO A 66 -1.84 -2.23 -7.08
CA PRO A 66 -0.55 -2.77 -7.48
C PRO A 66 0.55 -2.58 -6.43
N LEU A 67 0.55 -1.44 -5.76
CA LEU A 67 1.51 -1.14 -4.72
C LEU A 67 1.27 -1.97 -3.45
N ALA A 68 0.02 -2.10 -3.00
CA ALA A 68 -0.33 -2.89 -1.82
C ALA A 68 -0.10 -4.39 -2.02
N LEU A 69 -0.45 -4.90 -3.19
CA LEU A 69 -0.47 -6.33 -3.52
C LEU A 69 0.74 -6.77 -4.36
N ASN A 70 1.80 -5.95 -4.50
CA ASN A 70 3.02 -6.22 -5.27
C ASN A 70 2.75 -6.60 -6.75
N ASN A 71 1.66 -6.09 -7.36
CA ASN A 71 1.12 -6.49 -8.66
C ASN A 71 0.72 -7.97 -8.77
N GLU A 72 0.44 -8.62 -7.67
CA GLU A 72 -0.01 -10.00 -7.64
C GLU A 72 -1.54 -10.03 -7.56
N PHE A 73 -2.18 -10.51 -8.61
CA PHE A 73 -3.63 -10.67 -8.68
C PHE A 73 -3.96 -12.05 -9.24
N ASP A 74 -4.94 -12.73 -8.64
CA ASP A 74 -5.53 -13.92 -9.25
C ASP A 74 -6.30 -13.51 -10.50
N TRP A 75 -7.00 -12.38 -10.42
CA TRP A 75 -7.58 -11.65 -11.55
C TRP A 75 -7.80 -10.18 -11.19
N ILE A 76 -7.90 -9.32 -12.22
CA ILE A 76 -8.22 -7.90 -12.13
C ILE A 76 -9.15 -7.49 -13.26
N ARG A 77 -10.12 -6.63 -12.96
CA ARG A 77 -11.14 -6.15 -13.87
C ARG A 77 -11.28 -4.64 -13.74
N SER A 78 -11.66 -3.99 -14.83
CA SER A 78 -12.06 -2.58 -14.84
C SER A 78 -13.58 -2.48 -14.90
N VAL A 79 -14.15 -1.62 -14.08
CA VAL A 79 -15.59 -1.30 -14.14
C VAL A 79 -15.88 -0.52 -15.40
N ASP A 80 -16.92 -0.94 -16.11
CA ASP A 80 -17.43 -0.25 -17.30
C ASP A 80 -18.58 0.70 -16.88
N PHE A 81 -18.26 1.98 -16.78
CA PHE A 81 -19.23 3.00 -16.35
C PHE A 81 -20.37 3.23 -17.33
N GLU A 82 -20.17 2.92 -18.62
CA GLU A 82 -21.24 3.04 -19.61
C GLU A 82 -22.34 2.01 -19.38
N LYS A 83 -21.99 0.84 -18.86
CA LYS A 83 -22.95 -0.22 -18.50
C LYS A 83 -23.73 0.09 -17.22
N LEU A 84 -23.22 0.97 -16.35
CA LEU A 84 -23.84 1.25 -15.05
C LEU A 84 -24.92 2.32 -15.11
N ASP A 85 -24.86 3.27 -16.05
CA ASP A 85 -25.70 4.47 -16.09
C ASP A 85 -25.78 5.21 -14.73
N LEU A 86 -24.64 5.26 -14.02
CA LEU A 86 -24.49 5.86 -12.70
C LEU A 86 -23.38 6.93 -12.73
N TYR A 87 -23.62 8.05 -12.02
CA TYR A 87 -22.72 9.20 -12.03
C TYR A 87 -22.13 9.52 -10.65
N ALA A 88 -22.81 9.11 -9.58
CA ALA A 88 -22.31 9.32 -8.23
C ALA A 88 -21.36 8.18 -7.82
N ALA A 89 -20.20 8.52 -7.28
CA ALA A 89 -19.20 7.52 -6.88
C ALA A 89 -19.78 6.49 -5.89
N ASP A 90 -20.56 6.94 -4.90
CA ASP A 90 -21.12 6.04 -3.89
C ASP A 90 -22.09 5.01 -4.52
N ASP A 91 -22.93 5.42 -5.48
CA ASP A 91 -23.84 4.52 -6.18
C ASP A 91 -23.08 3.48 -6.99
N ILE A 92 -21.98 3.87 -7.61
CA ILE A 92 -21.08 2.98 -8.36
C ILE A 92 -20.50 1.92 -7.42
N TYR A 93 -19.98 2.32 -6.25
CA TYR A 93 -19.47 1.36 -5.28
C TYR A 93 -20.54 0.39 -4.79
N VAL A 94 -21.75 0.88 -4.53
CA VAL A 94 -22.88 0.04 -4.10
C VAL A 94 -23.26 -0.97 -5.19
N GLU A 95 -23.31 -0.58 -6.45
CA GLU A 95 -23.65 -1.50 -7.54
C GLU A 95 -22.56 -2.54 -7.77
N VAL A 96 -21.29 -2.15 -7.69
CA VAL A 96 -20.19 -3.11 -7.76
C VAL A 96 -20.25 -4.13 -6.62
N LEU A 97 -20.51 -3.69 -5.38
CA LEU A 97 -20.71 -4.59 -4.24
C LEU A 97 -21.86 -5.57 -4.48
N ARG A 98 -23.01 -5.06 -4.94
CA ARG A 98 -24.16 -5.90 -5.28
C ARG A 98 -23.80 -6.94 -6.34
N SER A 99 -23.09 -6.53 -7.39
CA SER A 99 -22.67 -7.41 -8.48
C SER A 99 -21.70 -8.51 -8.03
N ILE A 100 -20.83 -8.21 -7.04
CA ILE A 100 -19.98 -9.24 -6.41
C ILE A 100 -20.85 -10.28 -5.69
N PHE A 101 -21.80 -9.85 -4.85
CA PHE A 101 -22.67 -10.77 -4.10
C PHE A 101 -23.60 -11.59 -4.98
N GLU A 102 -24.07 -11.02 -6.10
CA GLU A 102 -25.00 -11.66 -7.03
C GLU A 102 -24.27 -12.44 -8.15
N ASN A 103 -22.92 -12.48 -8.14
CA ASN A 103 -22.08 -13.09 -9.18
C ASN A 103 -22.35 -12.55 -10.59
N ARG A 104 -22.57 -11.23 -10.71
CA ARG A 104 -22.89 -10.52 -11.97
C ARG A 104 -21.76 -9.59 -12.44
N LEU A 105 -20.53 -9.81 -11.99
CA LEU A 105 -19.41 -8.92 -12.34
C LEU A 105 -19.18 -8.80 -13.86
N ASP A 106 -19.48 -9.84 -14.63
CA ASP A 106 -19.33 -9.82 -16.09
C ASP A 106 -20.31 -8.86 -16.78
N GLU A 107 -21.39 -8.48 -16.12
CA GLU A 107 -22.37 -7.52 -16.65
C GLU A 107 -21.85 -6.08 -16.58
N ILE A 108 -20.99 -5.76 -15.61
CA ILE A 108 -20.58 -4.40 -15.30
C ILE A 108 -19.07 -4.14 -15.40
N SER A 109 -18.28 -5.16 -15.70
CA SER A 109 -16.82 -5.03 -15.73
C SER A 109 -16.20 -5.99 -16.72
N ASP A 110 -15.01 -5.64 -17.20
CA ASP A 110 -14.22 -6.45 -18.12
C ASP A 110 -12.86 -6.77 -17.55
N PRO A 111 -12.28 -7.97 -17.82
CA PRO A 111 -10.91 -8.28 -17.49
C PRO A 111 -9.97 -7.22 -18.08
N THR A 112 -8.99 -6.77 -17.32
CA THR A 112 -8.08 -5.73 -17.79
C THR A 112 -6.63 -6.04 -17.45
N LEU A 113 -5.72 -5.60 -18.31
CA LEU A 113 -4.29 -5.48 -18.06
C LEU A 113 -3.84 -4.02 -18.12
N ASP A 114 -4.79 -3.12 -18.43
CA ASP A 114 -4.57 -1.69 -18.51
C ASP A 114 -4.93 -1.03 -17.16
N TYR A 115 -3.94 -1.01 -16.28
CA TYR A 115 -4.01 -0.33 -15.00
C TYR A 115 -2.68 0.35 -14.67
N ILE A 116 -2.72 1.35 -13.81
CA ILE A 116 -1.51 2.08 -13.38
C ILE A 116 -0.64 1.14 -12.54
N LYS A 117 0.46 0.69 -13.14
CA LYS A 117 1.47 -0.18 -12.52
C LYS A 117 2.49 0.63 -11.71
N ASN A 118 2.04 1.38 -10.71
CA ASN A 118 2.95 1.97 -9.72
C ASN A 118 3.48 0.87 -8.80
N SER A 119 4.44 0.15 -9.30
CA SER A 119 4.68 -1.19 -8.82
C SER A 119 5.75 -1.29 -7.76
N LYS A 120 6.34 -0.19 -7.32
CA LYS A 120 7.48 -0.32 -6.40
C LYS A 120 7.42 0.73 -5.30
N TRP A 121 7.67 0.27 -4.12
CA TRP A 121 8.13 1.08 -3.01
C TRP A 121 9.48 1.68 -3.39
N ALA A 122 9.48 2.60 -4.38
CA ALA A 122 10.67 3.02 -5.07
C ALA A 122 11.60 3.80 -4.13
N VAL A 123 12.83 3.33 -4.04
CA VAL A 123 13.95 3.99 -3.37
C VAL A 123 15.00 4.36 -4.40
N ILE A 124 15.81 5.37 -4.10
CA ILE A 124 16.98 5.72 -4.89
C ILE A 124 18.16 4.92 -4.34
N LYS A 125 18.82 4.16 -5.21
CA LYS A 125 20.01 3.37 -4.84
C LYS A 125 21.21 3.94 -5.56
N GLU A 126 22.23 4.26 -4.79
CA GLU A 126 23.55 4.69 -5.25
C GLU A 126 24.62 3.75 -4.72
N GLU A 127 25.87 3.92 -5.10
CA GLU A 127 26.97 3.01 -4.75
C GLU A 127 27.11 2.76 -3.23
N LYS A 128 26.84 3.78 -2.41
CA LYS A 128 26.99 3.73 -0.95
C LYS A 128 25.76 4.25 -0.20
N MET A 129 24.64 4.47 -0.89
CA MET A 129 23.49 5.10 -0.28
C MET A 129 22.18 4.48 -0.82
N VAL A 130 21.23 4.32 0.09
CA VAL A 130 19.83 4.06 -0.23
C VAL A 130 19.00 5.19 0.35
N GLN A 131 18.23 5.86 -0.49
CA GLN A 131 17.36 6.94 -0.08
C GLN A 131 15.88 6.57 -0.30
N GLY A 132 15.08 6.72 0.74
CA GLY A 132 13.64 6.52 0.72
C GLY A 132 12.87 7.72 1.26
N LYS A 133 11.59 7.49 1.52
CA LYS A 133 10.66 8.47 2.09
C LYS A 133 9.97 7.88 3.30
N VAL A 134 9.61 8.72 4.26
CA VAL A 134 8.68 8.36 5.31
C VAL A 134 7.28 8.20 4.68
N VAL A 135 6.70 7.02 4.86
CA VAL A 135 5.38 6.65 4.34
C VAL A 135 4.28 7.00 5.33
N ILE A 136 4.55 6.72 6.61
CA ILE A 136 3.61 6.97 7.70
C ILE A 136 4.40 7.31 8.97
N VAL A 137 3.84 8.15 9.79
CA VAL A 137 4.22 8.32 11.20
C VAL A 137 3.12 7.70 12.02
N ASP A 138 3.44 6.69 12.80
CA ASP A 138 2.45 6.00 13.61
C ASP A 138 2.08 6.80 14.87
N ASN A 139 1.14 6.28 15.66
CA ASN A 139 0.68 6.95 16.88
C ASN A 139 1.73 6.99 18.00
N PHE A 140 2.81 6.21 17.88
CA PHE A 140 3.93 6.21 18.81
C PHE A 140 5.05 7.15 18.36
N GLY A 141 4.96 7.71 17.16
CA GLY A 141 5.97 8.59 16.55
C GLY A 141 7.02 7.85 15.73
N ASN A 142 6.86 6.55 15.46
CA ASN A 142 7.78 5.80 14.60
C ASN A 142 7.65 6.27 13.15
N LEU A 143 8.79 6.46 12.50
CA LEU A 143 8.89 6.88 11.10
C LEU A 143 9.00 5.65 10.21
N ILE A 144 7.88 5.13 9.73
CA ILE A 144 7.87 3.99 8.81
C ILE A 144 8.22 4.46 7.41
N THR A 145 9.23 3.85 6.80
CA THR A 145 9.74 4.26 5.48
C THR A 145 9.30 3.32 4.36
N ASN A 146 9.57 3.69 3.11
CA ASN A 146 9.45 2.79 1.96
C ASN A 146 10.72 1.98 1.65
N ILE A 147 11.73 2.06 2.50
CA ILE A 147 12.97 1.27 2.37
C ILE A 147 12.72 -0.11 2.96
N ARG A 148 12.91 -1.15 2.15
CA ARG A 148 12.75 -2.53 2.59
C ARG A 148 14.10 -3.15 2.95
N LEU A 149 14.07 -4.21 3.74
CA LEU A 149 15.28 -5.00 4.03
C LEU A 149 15.99 -5.43 2.75
N ASP A 150 15.25 -5.85 1.73
CA ASP A 150 15.80 -6.26 0.43
C ASP A 150 16.54 -5.12 -0.28
N ASP A 151 16.14 -3.86 -0.03
CA ASP A 151 16.78 -2.70 -0.62
C ASP A 151 18.18 -2.45 -0.06
N ILE A 152 18.40 -2.82 1.19
CA ILE A 152 19.65 -2.57 1.93
C ILE A 152 20.48 -3.82 2.16
N ALA A 153 19.96 -5.03 1.89
CA ALA A 153 20.63 -6.29 2.22
C ALA A 153 22.02 -6.44 1.58
N GLU A 154 22.22 -5.93 0.36
CA GLU A 154 23.50 -5.93 -0.31
C GLU A 154 24.50 -4.99 0.40
N TYR A 155 24.04 -3.80 0.82
CA TYR A 155 24.85 -2.81 1.52
C TYR A 155 25.27 -3.33 2.90
N LEU A 156 24.38 -3.97 3.65
CA LEU A 156 24.67 -4.58 4.95
C LEU A 156 25.73 -5.69 4.84
N ARG A 157 25.81 -6.38 3.70
CA ARG A 157 26.86 -7.38 3.45
C ARG A 157 28.20 -6.80 3.00
N LYS A 158 28.14 -5.64 2.31
CA LYS A 158 29.31 -5.03 1.68
C LYS A 158 30.07 -4.08 2.62
N PHE A 159 29.37 -3.45 3.55
CA PHE A 159 29.92 -2.43 4.42
C PHE A 159 29.82 -2.87 5.89
N GLU A 160 30.90 -2.64 6.66
CA GLU A 160 30.96 -3.00 8.09
C GLU A 160 30.11 -2.07 8.96
N THR A 161 29.88 -0.84 8.50
CA THR A 161 29.11 0.17 9.23
C THR A 161 28.04 0.76 8.36
N ILE A 162 26.92 1.09 8.97
CA ILE A 162 25.81 1.84 8.35
C ILE A 162 25.62 3.15 9.11
N SER A 163 25.08 4.13 8.41
CA SER A 163 24.60 5.38 9.00
C SER A 163 23.21 5.67 8.44
N ILE A 164 22.27 5.95 9.33
CA ILE A 164 20.90 6.29 8.97
C ILE A 164 20.68 7.76 9.33
N SER A 165 20.27 8.55 8.35
CA SER A 165 20.05 9.97 8.53
C SER A 165 18.64 10.40 8.09
N HIS A 166 18.10 11.38 8.78
CA HIS A 166 16.87 12.08 8.40
C HIS A 166 17.15 13.59 8.30
N LYS A 167 16.77 14.20 7.16
CA LYS A 167 17.01 15.64 6.91
C LYS A 167 18.45 16.06 7.14
N ASN A 168 19.40 15.28 6.64
CA ASN A 168 20.85 15.50 6.77
C ASN A 168 21.41 15.51 8.21
N LYS A 169 20.65 14.96 9.15
CA LYS A 169 21.18 14.66 10.50
C LYS A 169 21.34 13.16 10.64
N GLU A 170 22.52 12.73 10.96
CA GLU A 170 22.80 11.35 11.35
C GLU A 170 22.04 11.06 12.64
N ILE A 171 21.31 9.96 12.67
CA ILE A 171 20.44 9.64 13.78
C ILE A 171 20.91 8.34 14.43
N ILE A 172 21.30 7.34 13.63
CA ILE A 172 21.54 5.97 14.09
C ILE A 172 22.63 5.32 13.27
N ASN A 173 23.44 4.47 13.94
CA ASN A 173 24.56 3.74 13.31
C ASN A 173 24.32 2.23 13.25
N THR A 174 23.25 1.73 13.83
CA THR A 174 22.97 0.29 13.92
C THR A 174 21.50 0.00 13.69
N LEU A 175 21.22 -1.18 13.14
CA LEU A 175 19.89 -1.77 13.14
C LEU A 175 19.76 -2.66 14.37
N VAL A 176 18.61 -2.59 15.02
CA VAL A 176 18.27 -3.45 16.17
C VAL A 176 17.09 -4.36 15.78
N GLU A 177 16.93 -5.45 16.51
CA GLU A 177 15.83 -6.39 16.27
C GLU A 177 14.58 -5.99 17.05
N ASN A 178 14.75 -5.53 18.29
CA ASN A 178 13.63 -5.25 19.18
C ASN A 178 13.74 -3.86 19.82
N TYR A 179 12.61 -3.32 20.24
CA TYR A 179 12.56 -2.03 20.97
C TYR A 179 13.33 -2.05 22.30
N ASN A 180 13.51 -3.22 22.91
CA ASN A 180 14.23 -3.37 24.18
C ASN A 180 15.76 -3.43 24.01
N ASP A 181 16.28 -3.40 22.79
CA ASP A 181 17.71 -3.47 22.52
C ASP A 181 18.41 -2.12 22.72
N VAL A 182 17.63 -1.05 22.97
CA VAL A 182 18.13 0.30 23.25
C VAL A 182 17.59 0.84 24.57
N VAL A 183 18.31 1.81 25.11
CA VAL A 183 17.89 2.49 26.36
C VAL A 183 16.72 3.44 26.06
N GLN A 184 15.80 3.56 27.01
CA GLN A 184 14.66 4.47 26.88
C GLN A 184 15.11 5.90 26.54
N GLY A 185 14.55 6.47 25.47
CA GLY A 185 14.85 7.82 24.98
C GLY A 185 15.93 7.86 23.88
N GLU A 186 16.57 6.73 23.57
CA GLU A 186 17.45 6.63 22.43
C GLU A 186 16.66 6.39 21.12
N THR A 187 17.21 6.94 20.04
CA THR A 187 16.67 6.69 18.70
C THR A 187 17.21 5.38 18.18
N MET A 188 16.35 4.59 17.56
CA MET A 188 16.70 3.29 16.98
C MET A 188 16.16 3.16 15.56
N CYS A 189 16.66 2.18 14.82
CA CYS A 189 16.07 1.72 13.58
C CYS A 189 15.97 0.20 13.59
N ARG A 190 14.84 -0.30 13.14
CA ARG A 190 14.60 -1.74 12.97
C ARG A 190 13.89 -2.01 11.65
N VAL A 191 13.82 -3.28 11.31
CA VAL A 191 12.95 -3.76 10.22
C VAL A 191 11.65 -4.25 10.86
N ASN A 192 10.53 -3.69 10.46
CA ASN A 192 9.24 -4.12 10.97
C ASN A 192 8.75 -5.43 10.32
N ASP A 193 7.62 -5.96 10.78
CA ASP A 193 7.08 -7.26 10.35
C ASP A 193 6.71 -7.33 8.86
N LEU A 194 6.53 -6.17 8.21
CA LEU A 194 6.33 -6.07 6.76
C LEU A 194 7.63 -5.93 5.97
N GLY A 195 8.77 -5.91 6.64
CA GLY A 195 10.09 -5.79 6.04
C GLY A 195 10.51 -4.36 5.70
N PHE A 196 9.86 -3.33 6.24
CA PHE A 196 10.24 -1.93 6.06
C PHE A 196 11.09 -1.40 7.23
N LEU A 197 11.97 -0.44 6.94
CA LEU A 197 12.69 0.28 7.98
C LEU A 197 11.74 1.24 8.71
N GLU A 198 11.78 1.20 10.01
CA GLU A 198 11.11 2.12 10.93
C GLU A 198 12.06 2.64 12.01
#